data_441498c2c04b2c62ac32e2a0bd12d92d
#
_entry.id   441498c2c04b2c62ac32e2a0bd12d92d
#
_cell.length_a   1.000
_cell.length_b   1.000
_cell.length_c   1.000
_cell.angle_alpha   90.00
_cell.angle_beta   90.00
_cell.angle_gamma   90.00
#
_symmetry.space_group_name_H-M   'P 1'
#
loop_
_entity.id
_entity.type
_entity.pdbx_description
1 polymer ?
#
loop_
_entity_poly.entity_id
_entity_poly.type
_entity_poly.pdbx_seq_one_letter_code
_entity_poly.pdbx_strand_id
1 'polypeptide(L)'
;MVAQRSVVMVTGASSGIGAAAAELLAARGHTVIGVSRRGEAPADVHAIRMDVDDDESVRTGVADLLAEHGRLDVVVNAAGYGLAGPVETTSLAEARAEMETNFWGAVRVTREALPALRAAGRGLVVNVSSLAGVFALPFQAYYTASKFALEGWSESLAYEVRPFGVEVTLVEPGNISSGFTDGRREATEAGREPYGAAYRRAIEIMVEDERGAVGSEVVAKTIAGVVGSGRPPRRITSGSVGERSTVLLRRFLPTRAFERLGRKLMLGD
;
A
#
# COMPACT_ATOMS: atom_id res chain seq x y z
N MET A 1 28.42 3.43 6.96
CA MET A 1 28.42 2.02 6.54
C MET A 1 27.86 1.98 5.14
N VAL A 2 28.55 1.39 4.18
CA VAL A 2 28.03 1.18 2.83
C VAL A 2 26.74 0.39 2.95
N ALA A 3 25.64 0.88 2.37
CA ALA A 3 24.36 0.19 2.40
C ALA A 3 24.55 -1.22 1.82
N GLN A 4 24.34 -2.23 2.66
CA GLN A 4 24.52 -3.63 2.25
C GLN A 4 23.48 -3.92 1.16
N ARG A 5 23.91 -4.43 0.00
CA ARG A 5 23.03 -4.89 -1.07
C ARG A 5 22.01 -5.88 -0.51
N SER A 6 20.74 -5.54 -0.60
CA SER A 6 19.63 -6.37 -0.15
C SER A 6 18.91 -7.01 -1.33
N VAL A 7 18.34 -8.18 -1.14
CA VAL A 7 17.35 -8.78 -2.05
C VAL A 7 15.98 -8.30 -1.60
N VAL A 8 15.30 -7.57 -2.49
CA VAL A 8 14.05 -6.87 -2.20
C VAL A 8 12.96 -7.36 -3.14
N MET A 9 11.88 -7.90 -2.59
CA MET A 9 10.67 -8.21 -3.35
C MET A 9 9.68 -7.05 -3.25
N VAL A 10 9.16 -6.58 -4.39
CA VAL A 10 8.17 -5.50 -4.48
C VAL A 10 6.94 -6.00 -5.21
N THR A 11 5.80 -6.07 -4.53
CA THR A 11 4.51 -6.41 -5.18
C THR A 11 3.88 -5.17 -5.80
N GLY A 12 3.09 -5.37 -6.88
CA GLY A 12 2.50 -4.25 -7.62
C GLY A 12 3.52 -3.45 -8.43
N ALA A 13 4.64 -4.08 -8.81
CA ALA A 13 5.77 -3.42 -9.46
C ALA A 13 5.52 -3.00 -10.92
N SER A 14 4.37 -3.29 -11.51
CA SER A 14 4.04 -2.90 -12.89
C SER A 14 3.59 -1.45 -13.05
N SER A 15 3.26 -0.74 -11.97
CA SER A 15 2.77 0.66 -12.05
C SER A 15 2.86 1.39 -10.70
N GLY A 16 2.62 2.70 -10.72
CA GLY A 16 2.42 3.54 -9.55
C GLY A 16 3.56 3.48 -8.51
N ILE A 17 3.20 3.40 -7.24
CA ILE A 17 4.15 3.40 -6.12
C ILE A 17 5.08 2.18 -6.18
N GLY A 18 4.55 1.00 -6.51
CA GLY A 18 5.35 -0.23 -6.59
C GLY A 18 6.44 -0.15 -7.66
N ALA A 19 6.10 0.32 -8.86
CA ALA A 19 7.06 0.51 -9.95
C ALA A 19 8.13 1.56 -9.57
N ALA A 20 7.72 2.73 -9.10
CA ALA A 20 8.65 3.78 -8.69
C ALA A 20 9.59 3.36 -7.55
N ALA A 21 9.07 2.58 -6.58
CA ALA A 21 9.88 2.03 -5.50
C ALA A 21 10.88 0.99 -6.00
N ALA A 22 10.44 0.08 -6.87
CA ALA A 22 11.30 -0.96 -7.44
C ALA A 22 12.44 -0.34 -8.26
N GLU A 23 12.14 0.61 -9.13
CA GLU A 23 13.13 1.34 -9.92
C GLU A 23 14.14 2.08 -9.04
N LEU A 24 13.68 2.84 -8.05
CA LEU A 24 14.57 3.59 -7.17
C LEU A 24 15.47 2.69 -6.31
N LEU A 25 14.94 1.54 -5.84
CA LEU A 25 15.72 0.57 -5.08
C LEU A 25 16.78 -0.11 -5.95
N ALA A 26 16.44 -0.46 -7.20
CA ALA A 26 17.41 -0.98 -8.17
C ALA A 26 18.52 0.04 -8.47
N ALA A 27 18.16 1.31 -8.71
CA ALA A 27 19.12 2.40 -8.91
C ALA A 27 20.04 2.64 -7.69
N ARG A 28 19.60 2.25 -6.48
CA ARG A 28 20.44 2.29 -5.26
C ARG A 28 21.31 1.05 -5.07
N GLY A 29 21.31 0.12 -6.03
CA GLY A 29 22.17 -1.06 -6.07
C GLY A 29 21.62 -2.27 -5.29
N HIS A 30 20.34 -2.29 -4.92
CA HIS A 30 19.68 -3.49 -4.40
C HIS A 30 19.37 -4.46 -5.55
N THR A 31 19.30 -5.76 -5.25
CA THR A 31 18.72 -6.74 -6.16
C THR A 31 17.21 -6.71 -5.97
N VAL A 32 16.49 -6.20 -6.96
CA VAL A 32 15.04 -5.98 -6.84
C VAL A 32 14.27 -6.95 -7.73
N ILE A 33 13.32 -7.64 -7.12
CA ILE A 33 12.39 -8.54 -7.79
C ILE A 33 11.01 -7.86 -7.77
N GLY A 34 10.59 -7.43 -8.95
CA GLY A 34 9.29 -6.82 -9.18
C GLY A 34 8.23 -7.87 -9.47
N VAL A 35 7.17 -7.87 -8.68
CA VAL A 35 6.10 -8.86 -8.79
C VAL A 35 4.83 -8.21 -9.29
N SER A 36 4.25 -8.80 -10.34
CA SER A 36 2.95 -8.39 -10.87
C SER A 36 2.21 -9.56 -11.54
N ARG A 37 0.87 -9.43 -11.67
CA ARG A 37 0.04 -10.45 -12.35
C ARG A 37 0.43 -10.68 -13.81
N ARG A 38 0.97 -9.65 -14.47
CA ARG A 38 1.42 -9.73 -15.88
C ARG A 38 2.89 -10.11 -16.04
N GLY A 39 3.66 -10.20 -14.94
CA GLY A 39 5.10 -10.38 -15.01
C GLY A 39 5.83 -9.15 -15.59
N GLU A 40 5.31 -7.96 -15.33
CA GLU A 40 5.86 -6.68 -15.78
C GLU A 40 6.46 -5.93 -14.59
N ALA A 41 7.61 -5.31 -14.82
CA ALA A 41 8.31 -4.44 -13.89
C ALA A 41 9.15 -3.41 -14.69
N PRO A 42 9.72 -2.36 -14.04
CA PRO A 42 10.68 -1.48 -14.70
C PRO A 42 11.89 -2.22 -15.28
N ALA A 43 12.53 -1.63 -16.31
CA ALA A 43 13.55 -2.29 -17.12
C ALA A 43 14.74 -2.89 -16.33
N ASP A 44 15.17 -2.21 -15.25
CA ASP A 44 16.31 -2.65 -14.42
C ASP A 44 15.88 -3.52 -13.23
N VAL A 45 14.64 -4.03 -13.23
CA VAL A 45 14.06 -4.85 -12.17
C VAL A 45 13.75 -6.23 -12.71
N HIS A 46 14.18 -7.26 -11.99
CA HIS A 46 13.85 -8.65 -12.34
C HIS A 46 12.34 -8.87 -12.16
N ALA A 47 11.62 -9.18 -13.24
CA ALA A 47 10.17 -9.34 -13.21
C ALA A 47 9.76 -10.79 -12.97
N ILE A 48 8.89 -11.01 -11.97
CA ILE A 48 8.23 -12.31 -11.72
C ILE A 48 6.72 -12.17 -11.90
N ARG A 49 6.11 -13.11 -12.61
CA ARG A 49 4.66 -13.22 -12.67
C ARG A 49 4.14 -13.89 -11.40
N MET A 50 3.38 -13.14 -10.60
CA MET A 50 2.74 -13.64 -9.38
C MET A 50 1.45 -12.88 -9.12
N ASP A 51 0.37 -13.60 -8.85
CA ASP A 51 -0.91 -13.02 -8.42
C ASP A 51 -0.99 -13.10 -6.89
N VAL A 52 -1.07 -11.95 -6.24
CA VAL A 52 -1.18 -11.88 -4.77
C VAL A 52 -2.53 -12.37 -4.25
N ASP A 53 -3.53 -12.50 -5.12
CA ASP A 53 -4.86 -13.02 -4.78
C ASP A 53 -4.93 -14.56 -4.81
N ASP A 54 -3.85 -15.22 -5.25
CA ASP A 54 -3.77 -16.69 -5.40
C ASP A 54 -2.67 -17.29 -4.52
N ASP A 55 -3.04 -18.20 -3.61
CA ASP A 55 -2.13 -18.81 -2.64
C ASP A 55 -0.99 -19.59 -3.30
N GLU A 56 -1.30 -20.37 -4.37
CA GLU A 56 -0.31 -21.20 -5.06
C GLU A 56 0.65 -20.33 -5.88
N SER A 57 0.15 -19.28 -6.52
CA SER A 57 0.96 -18.31 -7.24
C SER A 57 1.96 -17.62 -6.32
N VAL A 58 1.53 -17.23 -5.12
CA VAL A 58 2.43 -16.59 -4.13
C VAL A 58 3.46 -17.58 -3.60
N ARG A 59 3.02 -18.79 -3.23
CA ARG A 59 3.93 -19.85 -2.74
C ARG A 59 5.02 -20.16 -3.77
N THR A 60 4.64 -20.36 -5.02
CA THR A 60 5.57 -20.65 -6.12
C THR A 60 6.49 -19.47 -6.39
N GLY A 61 5.98 -18.25 -6.51
CA GLY A 61 6.80 -17.06 -6.79
C GLY A 61 7.83 -16.76 -5.70
N VAL A 62 7.49 -16.96 -4.43
CA VAL A 62 8.44 -16.81 -3.33
C VAL A 62 9.49 -17.94 -3.33
N ALA A 63 9.08 -19.17 -3.63
CA ALA A 63 9.99 -20.30 -3.73
C ALA A 63 11.01 -20.11 -4.87
N ASP A 64 10.55 -19.70 -6.04
CA ASP A 64 11.41 -19.41 -7.21
C ASP A 64 12.41 -18.30 -6.91
N LEU A 65 11.95 -17.20 -6.27
CA LEU A 65 12.83 -16.13 -5.83
C LEU A 65 13.92 -16.64 -4.88
N LEU A 66 13.55 -17.46 -3.91
CA LEU A 66 14.52 -18.02 -2.95
C LEU A 66 15.48 -19.01 -3.60
N ALA A 67 15.01 -19.80 -4.56
CA ALA A 67 15.86 -20.73 -5.32
C ALA A 67 16.90 -19.99 -6.18
N GLU A 68 16.52 -18.88 -6.81
CA GLU A 68 17.40 -18.08 -7.66
C GLU A 68 18.39 -17.23 -6.87
N HIS A 69 17.91 -16.55 -5.81
CA HIS A 69 18.73 -15.56 -5.09
C HIS A 69 19.30 -16.06 -3.75
N GLY A 70 18.86 -17.22 -3.26
CA GLY A 70 19.32 -17.83 -2.01
C GLY A 70 18.91 -17.10 -0.73
N ARG A 71 18.27 -15.93 -0.84
CA ARG A 71 17.87 -15.08 0.29
C ARG A 71 16.76 -14.09 -0.08
N LEU A 72 16.09 -13.59 0.94
CA LEU A 72 15.19 -12.44 0.85
C LEU A 72 15.42 -11.57 2.10
N ASP A 73 15.63 -10.27 1.93
CA ASP A 73 15.89 -9.34 3.03
C ASP A 73 14.72 -8.39 3.27
N VAL A 74 14.01 -8.00 2.21
CA VAL A 74 12.94 -7.01 2.29
C VAL A 74 11.75 -7.44 1.44
N VAL A 75 10.56 -7.29 2.01
CA VAL A 75 9.28 -7.39 1.29
C VAL A 75 8.61 -6.03 1.29
N VAL A 76 8.25 -5.52 0.11
CA VAL A 76 7.45 -4.31 -0.06
C VAL A 76 6.08 -4.72 -0.63
N ASN A 77 5.06 -4.72 0.21
CA ASN A 77 3.68 -4.97 -0.20
C ASN A 77 3.06 -3.66 -0.72
N ALA A 78 3.10 -3.46 -2.04
CA ALA A 78 2.53 -2.29 -2.71
C ALA A 78 1.43 -2.65 -3.71
N ALA A 79 1.09 -3.92 -3.87
CA ALA A 79 -0.06 -4.34 -4.67
C ALA A 79 -1.36 -3.88 -4.02
N GLY A 80 -2.22 -3.26 -4.80
CA GLY A 80 -3.52 -2.77 -4.33
C GLY A 80 -4.18 -1.84 -5.32
N TYR A 81 -5.46 -1.60 -5.12
CA TYR A 81 -6.25 -0.63 -5.89
C TYR A 81 -7.30 0.01 -4.99
N GLY A 82 -7.94 1.07 -5.46
CA GLY A 82 -9.06 1.71 -4.78
C GLY A 82 -10.40 1.30 -5.39
N LEU A 83 -11.40 1.05 -4.57
CA LEU A 83 -12.79 0.88 -4.95
C LEU A 83 -13.61 2.05 -4.40
N ALA A 84 -14.31 2.75 -5.27
CA ALA A 84 -15.19 3.84 -4.92
C ALA A 84 -16.66 3.49 -5.20
N GLY A 85 -17.52 3.77 -4.24
CA GLY A 85 -18.96 3.55 -4.35
C GLY A 85 -19.67 3.72 -3.01
N PRO A 86 -20.98 4.00 -3.02
CA PRO A 86 -21.79 3.97 -1.80
C PRO A 86 -21.83 2.56 -1.20
N VAL A 87 -21.80 2.47 0.12
CA VAL A 87 -21.84 1.17 0.82
C VAL A 87 -23.06 0.33 0.44
N GLU A 88 -24.21 0.98 0.30
CA GLU A 88 -25.48 0.30 0.01
C GLU A 88 -25.52 -0.30 -1.40
N THR A 89 -24.90 0.34 -2.37
CA THR A 89 -24.96 -0.09 -3.79
C THR A 89 -23.72 -0.82 -4.28
N THR A 90 -22.64 -0.84 -3.49
CA THR A 90 -21.45 -1.64 -3.79
C THR A 90 -21.70 -3.11 -3.45
N SER A 91 -21.54 -4.00 -4.41
CA SER A 91 -21.76 -5.43 -4.19
C SER A 91 -20.73 -6.01 -3.22
N LEU A 92 -21.12 -7.02 -2.45
CA LEU A 92 -20.19 -7.75 -1.57
C LEU A 92 -19.08 -8.47 -2.35
N ALA A 93 -19.31 -8.80 -3.62
CA ALA A 93 -18.30 -9.41 -4.48
C ALA A 93 -17.16 -8.40 -4.79
N GLU A 94 -17.52 -7.16 -5.16
CA GLU A 94 -16.56 -6.07 -5.39
C GLU A 94 -15.79 -5.73 -4.11
N ALA A 95 -16.50 -5.62 -2.98
CA ALA A 95 -15.91 -5.35 -1.67
C ALA A 95 -14.91 -6.44 -1.23
N ARG A 96 -15.26 -7.72 -1.43
CA ARG A 96 -14.37 -8.85 -1.13
C ARG A 96 -13.15 -8.88 -2.03
N ALA A 97 -13.31 -8.59 -3.32
CA ALA A 97 -12.19 -8.55 -4.26
C ALA A 97 -11.16 -7.47 -3.90
N GLU A 98 -11.61 -6.31 -3.40
CA GLU A 98 -10.70 -5.29 -2.90
C GLU A 98 -9.95 -5.72 -1.63
N MET A 99 -10.67 -6.30 -0.66
CA MET A 99 -10.07 -6.86 0.55
C MET A 99 -9.06 -7.96 0.22
N GLU A 100 -9.37 -8.79 -0.78
CA GLU A 100 -8.50 -9.88 -1.23
C GLU A 100 -7.14 -9.35 -1.67
N THR A 101 -7.12 -8.36 -2.56
CA THR A 101 -5.87 -7.79 -3.06
C THR A 101 -5.16 -6.94 -1.99
N ASN A 102 -5.89 -5.98 -1.37
CA ASN A 102 -5.27 -4.93 -0.55
C ASN A 102 -4.81 -5.44 0.82
N PHE A 103 -5.49 -6.43 1.37
CA PHE A 103 -5.21 -6.99 2.70
C PHE A 103 -4.70 -8.42 2.63
N TRP A 104 -5.50 -9.36 2.12
CA TRP A 104 -5.12 -10.77 2.09
C TRP A 104 -3.91 -11.03 1.20
N GLY A 105 -3.76 -10.29 0.10
CA GLY A 105 -2.57 -10.36 -0.75
C GLY A 105 -1.28 -10.03 0.02
N ALA A 106 -1.28 -8.93 0.80
CA ALA A 106 -0.14 -8.56 1.65
C ALA A 106 0.13 -9.59 2.76
N VAL A 107 -0.93 -10.13 3.38
CA VAL A 107 -0.84 -11.21 4.38
C VAL A 107 -0.19 -12.45 3.77
N ARG A 108 -0.68 -12.90 2.61
CA ARG A 108 -0.23 -14.08 1.89
C ARG A 108 1.26 -14.01 1.55
N VAL A 109 1.65 -12.92 0.88
CA VAL A 109 3.05 -12.67 0.51
C VAL A 109 3.96 -12.62 1.72
N THR A 110 3.55 -11.93 2.77
CA THR A 110 4.35 -11.84 4.00
C THR A 110 4.50 -13.19 4.68
N ARG A 111 3.42 -13.98 4.79
CA ARG A 111 3.45 -15.32 5.41
C ARG A 111 4.44 -16.25 4.71
N GLU A 112 4.45 -16.26 3.38
CA GLU A 112 5.39 -17.08 2.58
C GLU A 112 6.84 -16.58 2.71
N ALA A 113 7.06 -15.27 2.84
CA ALA A 113 8.38 -14.69 3.01
C ALA A 113 8.97 -14.84 4.42
N LEU A 114 8.12 -14.87 5.47
CA LEU A 114 8.54 -14.86 6.87
C LEU A 114 9.54 -15.99 7.25
N PRO A 115 9.41 -17.25 6.80
CA PRO A 115 10.39 -18.29 7.13
C PRO A 115 11.83 -17.92 6.70
N ALA A 116 11.98 -17.32 5.50
CA ALA A 116 13.29 -16.88 5.00
C ALA A 116 13.85 -15.69 5.78
N LEU A 117 13.01 -14.66 6.04
CA LEU A 117 13.39 -13.50 6.84
C LEU A 117 13.81 -13.91 8.27
N ARG A 118 13.06 -14.80 8.90
CA ARG A 118 13.36 -15.34 10.23
C ARG A 118 14.65 -16.16 10.26
N ALA A 119 14.86 -17.04 9.27
CA ALA A 119 16.06 -17.84 9.17
C ALA A 119 17.32 -16.98 8.99
N ALA A 120 17.21 -15.85 8.32
CA ALA A 120 18.30 -14.88 8.17
C ALA A 120 18.60 -14.08 9.45
N GLY A 121 17.74 -14.15 10.49
CA GLY A 121 17.86 -13.40 11.74
C GLY A 121 17.74 -11.89 11.56
N ARG A 122 17.27 -11.46 10.41
CA ARG A 122 17.03 -10.06 10.04
C ARG A 122 16.06 -9.99 8.87
N GLY A 123 15.27 -8.94 8.81
CA GLY A 123 14.37 -8.73 7.69
C GLY A 123 13.56 -7.45 7.85
N LEU A 124 12.92 -7.03 6.79
CA LEU A 124 12.04 -5.89 6.79
C LEU A 124 10.80 -6.16 5.93
N VAL A 125 9.63 -5.95 6.52
CA VAL A 125 8.35 -5.91 5.81
C VAL A 125 7.89 -4.46 5.74
N VAL A 126 7.70 -3.94 4.54
CA VAL A 126 7.14 -2.60 4.28
C VAL A 126 5.75 -2.77 3.70
N ASN A 127 4.72 -2.39 4.44
CA ASN A 127 3.35 -2.41 3.98
C ASN A 127 2.93 -1.01 3.52
N VAL A 128 2.56 -0.87 2.24
CA VAL A 128 2.05 0.38 1.71
C VAL A 128 0.56 0.47 2.06
N SER A 129 0.30 1.22 3.13
CA SER A 129 -1.04 1.56 3.61
C SER A 129 -1.59 2.78 2.86
N SER A 130 -2.20 3.70 3.57
CA SER A 130 -2.73 4.97 3.09
C SER A 130 -3.13 5.83 4.28
N LEU A 131 -3.33 7.12 4.10
CA LEU A 131 -4.10 7.94 5.06
C LEU A 131 -5.51 7.39 5.29
N ALA A 132 -6.08 6.67 4.31
CA ALA A 132 -7.33 5.93 4.46
C ALA A 132 -7.25 4.80 5.51
N GLY A 133 -6.06 4.38 5.94
CA GLY A 133 -5.85 3.47 7.06
C GLY A 133 -5.83 4.18 8.43
N VAL A 134 -5.84 5.51 8.44
CA VAL A 134 -5.81 6.35 9.66
C VAL A 134 -7.14 7.05 9.91
N PHE A 135 -7.84 7.45 8.84
CA PHE A 135 -9.18 8.04 8.88
C PHE A 135 -10.00 7.64 7.66
N ALA A 136 -11.34 7.67 7.82
CA ALA A 136 -12.26 7.22 6.78
C ALA A 136 -12.41 8.26 5.66
N LEU A 137 -12.56 7.75 4.42
CA LEU A 137 -12.88 8.52 3.24
C LEU A 137 -14.32 8.26 2.79
N PRO A 138 -15.12 9.28 2.45
CA PRO A 138 -16.47 9.08 1.95
C PRO A 138 -16.43 8.32 0.61
N PHE A 139 -17.42 7.48 0.39
CA PHE A 139 -17.55 6.64 -0.81
C PHE A 139 -16.37 5.70 -1.11
N GLN A 140 -15.48 5.47 -0.13
CA GLN A 140 -14.38 4.51 -0.17
C GLN A 140 -14.36 3.62 1.09
N ALA A 141 -15.52 3.21 1.57
CA ALA A 141 -15.63 2.48 2.83
C ALA A 141 -14.85 1.16 2.83
N TYR A 142 -14.89 0.41 1.73
CA TYR A 142 -14.20 -0.87 1.62
C TYR A 142 -12.69 -0.70 1.44
N TYR A 143 -12.26 0.31 0.67
CA TYR A 143 -10.85 0.70 0.60
C TYR A 143 -10.32 1.10 1.99
N THR A 144 -11.05 1.96 2.69
CA THR A 144 -10.75 2.36 4.06
C THR A 144 -10.64 1.13 4.97
N ALA A 145 -11.62 0.24 4.93
CA ALA A 145 -11.61 -0.98 5.74
C ALA A 145 -10.39 -1.86 5.45
N SER A 146 -10.00 -2.02 4.17
CA SER A 146 -8.84 -2.81 3.77
C SER A 146 -7.53 -2.22 4.33
N LYS A 147 -7.40 -0.89 4.32
CA LYS A 147 -6.22 -0.22 4.85
C LYS A 147 -6.18 -0.21 6.38
N PHE A 148 -7.32 -0.04 7.07
CA PHE A 148 -7.40 -0.22 8.53
C PHE A 148 -7.05 -1.65 8.95
N ALA A 149 -7.51 -2.65 8.20
CA ALA A 149 -7.15 -4.05 8.45
C ALA A 149 -5.64 -4.26 8.32
N LEU A 150 -5.01 -3.71 7.28
CA LEU A 150 -3.57 -3.78 7.06
C LEU A 150 -2.78 -3.10 8.17
N GLU A 151 -3.25 -1.94 8.67
CA GLU A 151 -2.64 -1.22 9.80
C GLU A 151 -2.61 -2.09 11.07
N GLY A 152 -3.79 -2.55 11.53
CA GLY A 152 -3.90 -3.34 12.76
C GLY A 152 -3.16 -4.67 12.68
N TRP A 153 -3.21 -5.34 11.53
CA TRP A 153 -2.48 -6.57 11.29
C TRP A 153 -0.95 -6.35 11.33
N SER A 154 -0.48 -5.28 10.69
CA SER A 154 0.97 -4.95 10.68
C SER A 154 1.50 -4.63 12.06
N GLU A 155 0.71 -3.94 12.91
CA GLU A 155 1.09 -3.70 14.31
C GLU A 155 1.24 -5.00 15.09
N SER A 156 0.28 -5.92 14.94
CA SER A 156 0.32 -7.22 15.60
C SER A 156 1.52 -8.05 15.12
N LEU A 157 1.72 -8.14 13.81
CA LEU A 157 2.85 -8.83 13.21
C LEU A 157 4.18 -8.31 13.75
N ALA A 158 4.32 -6.99 13.92
CA ALA A 158 5.54 -6.38 14.40
C ALA A 158 5.96 -6.84 15.81
N TYR A 159 5.00 -7.17 16.68
CA TYR A 159 5.29 -7.77 17.98
C TYR A 159 5.79 -9.21 17.84
N GLU A 160 5.15 -9.98 16.95
CA GLU A 160 5.43 -11.40 16.78
C GLU A 160 6.81 -11.67 16.16
N VAL A 161 7.22 -10.84 15.18
CA VAL A 161 8.45 -11.08 14.41
C VAL A 161 9.70 -10.40 14.97
N ARG A 162 9.53 -9.44 15.87
CA ARG A 162 10.63 -8.72 16.52
C ARG A 162 11.69 -9.61 17.18
N PRO A 163 11.33 -10.69 17.89
CA PRO A 163 12.33 -11.60 18.48
C PRO A 163 13.25 -12.27 17.46
N PHE A 164 12.84 -12.30 16.20
CA PHE A 164 13.60 -12.88 15.09
C PHE A 164 14.40 -11.85 14.27
N GLY A 165 14.49 -10.61 14.75
CA GLY A 165 15.19 -9.54 14.05
C GLY A 165 14.48 -9.03 12.80
N VAL A 166 13.19 -9.33 12.62
CA VAL A 166 12.38 -8.83 11.52
C VAL A 166 11.62 -7.57 11.95
N GLU A 167 11.74 -6.51 11.16
CA GLU A 167 11.03 -5.25 11.39
C GLU A 167 9.84 -5.14 10.44
N VAL A 168 8.80 -4.40 10.88
CA VAL A 168 7.62 -4.10 10.09
C VAL A 168 7.39 -2.60 10.07
N THR A 169 7.23 -2.03 8.89
CA THR A 169 6.96 -0.60 8.69
C THR A 169 5.71 -0.40 7.85
N LEU A 170 4.85 0.49 8.31
CA LEU A 170 3.72 1.01 7.55
C LEU A 170 4.13 2.32 6.88
N VAL A 171 3.99 2.39 5.57
CA VAL A 171 4.09 3.63 4.81
C VAL A 171 2.67 4.09 4.50
N GLU A 172 2.32 5.30 4.92
CA GLU A 172 0.98 5.87 4.82
C GLU A 172 0.98 7.02 3.77
N PRO A 173 0.80 6.72 2.47
CA PRO A 173 0.69 7.75 1.46
C PRO A 173 -0.56 8.61 1.64
N GLY A 174 -0.42 9.92 1.36
CA GLY A 174 -1.55 10.82 1.08
C GLY A 174 -2.03 10.69 -0.36
N ASN A 175 -2.59 11.77 -0.91
CA ASN A 175 -2.93 11.84 -2.32
C ASN A 175 -1.65 11.79 -3.17
N ILE A 176 -1.65 10.94 -4.18
CA ILE A 176 -0.50 10.74 -5.06
C ILE A 176 -0.97 10.79 -6.50
N SER A 177 -0.37 11.69 -7.28
CA SER A 177 -0.54 11.70 -8.73
C SER A 177 0.19 10.50 -9.32
N SER A 178 -0.57 9.45 -9.59
CA SER A 178 -0.05 8.18 -10.12
C SER A 178 -1.15 7.49 -10.91
N GLY A 179 -0.83 6.42 -11.61
CA GLY A 179 -1.83 5.56 -12.27
C GLY A 179 -2.87 4.92 -11.31
N PHE A 180 -2.78 5.17 -10.01
CA PHE A 180 -3.77 4.71 -9.02
C PHE A 180 -5.14 5.38 -9.24
N THR A 181 -5.16 6.69 -9.55
CA THR A 181 -6.39 7.43 -9.83
C THR A 181 -7.11 6.85 -11.05
N ASP A 182 -6.35 6.61 -12.14
CA ASP A 182 -6.90 6.04 -13.37
C ASP A 182 -7.23 4.53 -13.21
N GLY A 183 -6.54 3.85 -12.32
CA GLY A 183 -6.77 2.44 -11.96
C GLY A 183 -7.82 2.23 -10.88
N ARG A 184 -8.40 3.30 -10.31
CA ARG A 184 -9.51 3.18 -9.35
C ARG A 184 -10.69 2.52 -10.03
N ARG A 185 -11.27 1.53 -9.35
CA ARG A 185 -12.51 0.92 -9.77
C ARG A 185 -13.68 1.68 -9.17
N GLU A 186 -14.72 1.88 -9.96
CA GLU A 186 -16.01 2.33 -9.46
C GLU A 186 -16.93 1.12 -9.30
N ALA A 187 -17.67 1.08 -8.21
CA ALA A 187 -18.68 0.05 -8.03
C ALA A 187 -19.73 0.13 -9.15
N THR A 188 -20.20 -1.01 -9.63
CA THR A 188 -21.08 -1.10 -10.80
C THR A 188 -22.31 -0.21 -10.69
N GLU A 189 -22.86 -0.02 -9.48
CA GLU A 189 -24.02 0.82 -9.22
C GLU A 189 -23.69 2.10 -8.43
N ALA A 190 -22.45 2.60 -8.50
CA ALA A 190 -21.98 3.75 -7.72
C ALA A 190 -22.82 5.01 -7.96
N GLY A 191 -23.28 5.23 -9.20
CA GLY A 191 -24.11 6.38 -9.57
C GLY A 191 -25.60 6.27 -9.29
N ARG A 192 -26.06 5.17 -8.64
CA ARG A 192 -27.49 4.93 -8.37
C ARG A 192 -28.05 5.88 -7.30
N GLU A 193 -29.27 6.33 -7.51
CA GLU A 193 -29.98 7.12 -6.50
C GLU A 193 -30.29 6.28 -5.24
N PRO A 194 -30.32 6.92 -4.02
CA PRO A 194 -30.24 8.37 -3.81
C PRO A 194 -28.81 8.94 -3.68
N TYR A 195 -27.75 8.14 -3.87
CA TYR A 195 -26.36 8.53 -3.61
C TYR A 195 -25.70 9.24 -4.80
N GLY A 196 -26.22 9.08 -6.03
CA GLY A 196 -25.53 9.41 -7.28
C GLY A 196 -24.98 10.83 -7.35
N ALA A 197 -25.71 11.84 -6.88
CA ALA A 197 -25.25 13.23 -6.91
C ALA A 197 -24.09 13.47 -5.91
N ALA A 198 -24.22 13.00 -4.67
CA ALA A 198 -23.21 13.15 -3.64
C ALA A 198 -21.93 12.35 -3.97
N TYR A 199 -22.10 11.15 -4.53
CA TYR A 199 -21.02 10.31 -5.01
C TYR A 199 -20.19 11.03 -6.10
N ARG A 200 -20.83 11.49 -7.17
CA ARG A 200 -20.13 12.19 -8.27
C ARG A 200 -19.32 13.38 -7.75
N ARG A 201 -19.93 14.23 -6.88
CA ARG A 201 -19.23 15.37 -6.30
C ARG A 201 -18.01 14.97 -5.49
N ALA A 202 -18.12 13.94 -4.65
CA ALA A 202 -16.99 13.45 -3.85
C ALA A 202 -15.86 12.91 -4.71
N ILE A 203 -16.18 12.19 -5.79
CA ILE A 203 -15.18 11.66 -6.72
C ILE A 203 -14.51 12.78 -7.50
N GLU A 204 -15.25 13.80 -7.96
CA GLU A 204 -14.68 14.96 -8.64
C GLU A 204 -13.64 15.68 -7.77
N ILE A 205 -13.97 15.96 -6.50
CA ILE A 205 -13.05 16.59 -5.54
C ILE A 205 -11.80 15.70 -5.36
N MET A 206 -11.99 14.41 -5.15
CA MET A 206 -10.90 13.47 -4.93
C MET A 206 -9.96 13.36 -6.13
N VAL A 207 -10.50 13.27 -7.33
CA VAL A 207 -9.70 13.20 -8.58
C VAL A 207 -8.93 14.50 -8.81
N GLU A 208 -9.53 15.65 -8.51
CA GLU A 208 -8.84 16.94 -8.60
C GLU A 208 -7.68 17.02 -7.60
N ASP A 209 -7.90 16.64 -6.35
CA ASP A 209 -6.87 16.60 -5.30
C ASP A 209 -5.72 15.64 -5.67
N GLU A 210 -6.02 14.45 -6.19
CA GLU A 210 -5.02 13.47 -6.59
C GLU A 210 -4.21 13.91 -7.82
N ARG A 211 -4.85 14.54 -8.80
CA ARG A 211 -4.13 15.06 -9.98
C ARG A 211 -3.21 16.22 -9.65
N GLY A 212 -3.57 17.03 -8.66
CA GLY A 212 -2.75 18.12 -8.14
C GLY A 212 -1.67 17.69 -7.15
N ALA A 213 -1.64 16.43 -6.76
CA ALA A 213 -0.75 15.91 -5.72
C ALA A 213 0.67 15.63 -6.22
N VAL A 214 1.56 15.30 -5.27
CA VAL A 214 2.93 14.85 -5.56
C VAL A 214 2.92 13.49 -6.26
N GLY A 215 3.95 13.22 -7.07
CA GLY A 215 4.07 11.95 -7.79
C GLY A 215 4.49 10.76 -6.90
N SER A 216 4.40 9.56 -7.47
CA SER A 216 4.76 8.30 -6.79
C SER A 216 6.22 8.24 -6.33
N GLU A 217 7.12 9.03 -6.93
CA GLU A 217 8.53 9.13 -6.55
C GLU A 217 8.74 9.65 -5.11
N VAL A 218 7.80 10.41 -4.55
CA VAL A 218 7.87 10.87 -3.16
C VAL A 218 7.70 9.68 -2.20
N VAL A 219 6.75 8.80 -2.48
CA VAL A 219 6.53 7.57 -1.70
C VAL A 219 7.69 6.59 -1.92
N ALA A 220 8.18 6.47 -3.16
CA ALA A 220 9.35 5.65 -3.48
C ALA A 220 10.59 6.08 -2.68
N LYS A 221 10.84 7.40 -2.55
CA LYS A 221 11.93 7.94 -1.71
C LYS A 221 11.73 7.59 -0.24
N THR A 222 10.50 7.63 0.26
CA THR A 222 10.15 7.23 1.62
C THR A 222 10.45 5.74 1.84
N ILE A 223 9.97 4.86 0.94
CA ILE A 223 10.23 3.41 1.00
C ILE A 223 11.74 3.13 0.94
N ALA A 224 12.46 3.74 0.02
CA ALA A 224 13.90 3.54 -0.11
C ALA A 224 14.69 4.11 1.08
N GLY A 225 14.18 5.13 1.77
CA GLY A 225 14.72 5.62 3.05
C GLY A 225 14.51 4.61 4.18
N VAL A 226 13.34 3.98 4.24
CA VAL A 226 13.00 2.91 5.20
C VAL A 226 13.90 1.69 4.98
N VAL A 227 14.05 1.24 3.74
CA VAL A 227 14.93 0.10 3.38
C VAL A 227 16.40 0.36 3.75
N GLY A 228 16.88 1.59 3.57
CA GLY A 228 18.24 1.99 3.94
C GLY A 228 18.44 2.29 5.43
N SER A 229 17.40 2.23 6.25
CA SER A 229 17.47 2.57 7.68
C SER A 229 17.95 1.39 8.53
N GLY A 230 18.87 1.65 9.45
CA GLY A 230 19.24 0.66 10.48
C GLY A 230 18.19 0.52 11.59
N ARG A 231 17.23 1.44 11.67
CA ARG A 231 16.09 1.44 12.59
C ARG A 231 14.88 2.03 11.89
N PRO A 232 14.19 1.26 11.07
CA PRO A 232 13.01 1.76 10.35
C PRO A 232 11.90 2.15 11.34
N PRO A 233 11.18 3.27 11.08
CA PRO A 233 10.06 3.67 11.91
C PRO A 233 8.91 2.66 11.76
N ARG A 234 8.07 2.52 12.78
CA ARG A 234 6.86 1.67 12.69
C ARG A 234 5.85 2.23 11.69
N ARG A 235 5.72 3.54 11.62
CA ARG A 235 4.85 4.27 10.71
C ARG A 235 5.56 5.48 10.15
N ILE A 236 5.28 5.77 8.89
CA ILE A 236 5.76 6.97 8.23
C ILE A 236 4.72 7.45 7.21
N THR A 237 4.21 8.66 7.43
CA THR A 237 3.30 9.31 6.49
C THR A 237 4.12 9.95 5.35
N SER A 238 3.71 9.68 4.12
CA SER A 238 4.36 10.18 2.90
C SER A 238 3.36 10.99 2.07
N GLY A 239 3.70 12.25 1.78
CA GLY A 239 2.83 13.17 1.06
C GLY A 239 3.14 14.61 1.38
N SER A 240 2.25 15.52 1.03
CA SER A 240 2.35 16.96 1.31
C SER A 240 2.37 17.25 2.82
N VAL A 241 2.84 18.45 3.18
CA VAL A 241 2.85 18.89 4.59
C VAL A 241 1.43 18.94 5.17
N GLY A 242 0.45 19.37 4.37
CA GLY A 242 -0.96 19.42 4.79
C GLY A 242 -1.50 18.05 5.16
N GLU A 243 -1.27 17.05 4.30
CA GLU A 243 -1.70 15.66 4.54
C GLU A 243 -1.05 15.06 5.78
N ARG A 244 0.25 15.26 5.96
CA ARG A 244 0.97 14.83 7.17
C ARG A 244 0.41 15.48 8.43
N SER A 245 -0.02 16.73 8.35
CA SER A 245 -0.66 17.45 9.47
C SER A 245 -2.04 16.89 9.80
N THR A 246 -2.78 16.33 8.82
CA THR A 246 -4.10 15.74 9.04
C THR A 246 -4.05 14.53 9.99
N VAL A 247 -2.97 13.74 9.93
CA VAL A 247 -2.75 12.63 10.89
C VAL A 247 -2.65 13.15 12.32
N LEU A 248 -1.92 14.26 12.52
CA LEU A 248 -1.81 14.89 13.84
C LEU A 248 -3.16 15.47 14.30
N LEU A 249 -3.87 16.15 13.39
CA LEU A 249 -5.21 16.69 13.69
C LEU A 249 -6.17 15.57 14.09
N ARG A 250 -6.16 14.43 13.41
CA ARG A 250 -6.99 13.26 13.76
C ARG A 250 -6.73 12.76 15.17
N ARG A 251 -5.48 12.84 15.64
CA ARG A 251 -5.08 12.39 16.98
C ARG A 251 -5.56 13.34 18.10
N PHE A 252 -5.62 14.63 17.82
CA PHE A 252 -5.90 15.64 18.86
C PHE A 252 -7.32 16.22 18.81
N LEU A 253 -7.97 16.20 17.66
CA LEU A 253 -9.33 16.72 17.53
C LEU A 253 -10.37 15.70 18.03
N PRO A 254 -11.42 16.16 18.73
CA PRO A 254 -12.61 15.35 18.97
C PRO A 254 -13.18 14.83 17.65
N THR A 255 -13.65 13.59 17.64
CA THR A 255 -14.14 12.90 16.42
C THR A 255 -15.11 13.76 15.61
N ARG A 256 -16.13 14.36 16.26
CA ARG A 256 -17.12 15.21 15.58
C ARG A 256 -16.53 16.46 14.93
N ALA A 257 -15.46 17.03 15.49
CA ALA A 257 -14.80 18.19 14.92
C ALA A 257 -13.97 17.78 13.68
N PHE A 258 -13.28 16.65 13.75
CA PHE A 258 -12.56 16.09 12.63
C PHE A 258 -13.50 15.70 11.48
N GLU A 259 -14.64 15.07 11.79
CA GLU A 259 -15.67 14.71 10.79
C GLU A 259 -16.25 15.93 10.07
N ARG A 260 -16.53 17.03 10.80
CA ARG A 260 -17.00 18.27 10.18
C ARG A 260 -15.97 18.85 9.21
N LEU A 261 -14.69 18.84 9.58
CA LEU A 261 -13.61 19.28 8.71
C LEU A 261 -13.51 18.37 7.49
N GLY A 262 -13.57 17.05 7.69
CA GLY A 262 -13.54 16.07 6.60
C GLY A 262 -14.71 16.24 5.62
N ARG A 263 -15.94 16.43 6.11
CA ARG A 263 -17.10 16.72 5.25
C ARG A 263 -16.89 17.94 4.39
N LYS A 264 -16.43 19.05 4.98
CA LYS A 264 -16.17 20.27 4.24
C LYS A 264 -15.11 20.08 3.14
N LEU A 265 -14.05 19.36 3.43
CA LEU A 265 -12.94 19.15 2.48
C LEU A 265 -13.27 18.11 1.39
N MET A 266 -13.95 17.02 1.76
CA MET A 266 -14.13 15.87 0.87
C MET A 266 -15.52 15.81 0.20
N LEU A 267 -16.51 16.53 0.71
CA LEU A 267 -17.88 16.59 0.15
C LEU A 267 -18.28 18.00 -0.27
N GLY A 268 -17.53 19.02 0.17
CA GLY A 268 -17.81 20.41 -0.13
C GLY A 268 -19.07 20.96 0.61
N ASP A 269 -19.41 20.38 1.79
CA ASP A 269 -20.60 20.71 2.59
C ASP A 269 -20.25 21.61 3.79
#